data_c55bbe54894478c0474ea7ea76e4f594
#
_entry.id   c55bbe54894478c0474ea7ea76e4f594
#
_cell.length_a   1.000
_cell.length_b   1.000
_cell.length_c   1.000
_cell.angle_alpha   90.00
_cell.angle_beta   90.00
_cell.angle_gamma   90.00
#
_symmetry.space_group_name_H-M   'P 1'
#
loop_
_entity.id
_entity.type
_entity.pdbx_description
1 polymer ?
#
loop_
_entity_poly.entity_id
_entity_poly.type
_entity_poly.pdbx_seq_one_letter_code
_entity_poly.pdbx_strand_id
1 'polypeptide(L)'
;LSPVLVFVHGAGATGEVWQSQLLDFPGGVAVDLPGHPHGRVLPRVEAYADWLVKSVRERGFDRPVLVGHSMGGAVALWAALQAPQAFGALVLVGAGPRLRVNPRFLRGLVESPQATLDRFVELCFGPSASEESKARALQAARLLGPDLLRRDLEACDAFDAAGRLHELRLPTLVVCGERDVMTPPALSVELHAGIRGSTLVVVPDAGHMVFLERRRLFRDSLRTFLAQEGPRGW
;
A
#
# COMPACT_ATOMS: atom_id res chain seq x y z
N LEU A 1 -20.85 14.88 3.08
CA LEU A 1 -19.72 14.86 2.10
C LEU A 1 -19.04 13.50 2.20
N SER A 2 -18.66 12.90 1.05
CA SER A 2 -17.85 11.68 1.06
C SER A 2 -16.46 12.00 1.59
N PRO A 3 -15.82 11.09 2.37
CA PRO A 3 -14.49 11.33 2.88
C PRO A 3 -13.45 11.40 1.76
N VAL A 4 -12.38 12.16 1.97
CA VAL A 4 -11.25 12.19 1.06
C VAL A 4 -10.49 10.86 1.17
N LEU A 5 -10.22 10.22 0.03
CA LEU A 5 -9.33 9.05 -0.03
C LEU A 5 -7.90 9.51 -0.26
N VAL A 6 -6.98 9.10 0.60
CA VAL A 6 -5.54 9.35 0.44
C VAL A 6 -4.85 8.04 0.08
N PHE A 7 -4.40 7.95 -1.17
CA PHE A 7 -3.74 6.76 -1.71
C PHE A 7 -2.23 6.84 -1.52
N VAL A 8 -1.64 5.80 -0.93
CA VAL A 8 -0.21 5.70 -0.62
C VAL A 8 0.38 4.51 -1.37
N HIS A 9 1.37 4.78 -2.22
CA HIS A 9 2.01 3.78 -3.08
C HIS A 9 2.97 2.84 -2.33
N GLY A 10 3.33 1.74 -2.96
CA GLY A 10 4.31 0.77 -2.46
C GLY A 10 5.76 1.09 -2.82
N ALA A 11 6.68 0.20 -2.46
CA ALA A 11 8.10 0.30 -2.75
C ALA A 11 8.38 0.44 -4.26
N GLY A 12 9.33 1.31 -4.63
CA GLY A 12 9.75 1.51 -6.02
C GLY A 12 8.65 2.05 -6.95
N ALA A 13 7.64 2.75 -6.40
CA ALA A 13 6.53 3.33 -7.17
C ALA A 13 6.33 4.81 -6.82
N THR A 14 5.37 5.46 -7.46
CA THR A 14 4.88 6.81 -7.16
C THR A 14 3.35 6.80 -7.07
N GLY A 15 2.76 7.93 -6.70
CA GLY A 15 1.30 8.12 -6.69
C GLY A 15 0.63 7.86 -8.04
N GLU A 16 1.37 7.92 -9.14
CA GLU A 16 0.86 7.62 -10.49
C GLU A 16 0.26 6.22 -10.61
N VAL A 17 0.72 5.27 -9.81
CA VAL A 17 0.18 3.90 -9.79
C VAL A 17 -1.32 3.87 -9.50
N TRP A 18 -1.86 4.92 -8.87
CA TRP A 18 -3.25 5.06 -8.47
C TRP A 18 -4.14 5.82 -9.46
N GLN A 19 -3.63 6.18 -10.66
CA GLN A 19 -4.40 6.95 -11.65
C GLN A 19 -5.79 6.37 -11.93
N SER A 20 -5.89 5.05 -12.08
CA SER A 20 -7.17 4.37 -12.33
C SER A 20 -8.15 4.53 -11.17
N GLN A 21 -7.64 4.51 -9.93
CA GLN A 21 -8.45 4.68 -8.72
C GLN A 21 -8.90 6.13 -8.53
N LEU A 22 -8.08 7.11 -8.92
CA LEU A 22 -8.49 8.51 -8.93
C LEU A 22 -9.64 8.79 -9.90
N LEU A 23 -9.71 8.05 -11.03
CA LEU A 23 -10.87 8.10 -11.92
C LEU A 23 -12.13 7.46 -11.31
N ASP A 24 -11.96 6.37 -10.55
CA ASP A 24 -13.05 5.67 -9.88
C ASP A 24 -13.60 6.40 -8.64
N PHE A 25 -12.75 7.22 -8.00
CA PHE A 25 -13.02 7.98 -6.78
C PHE A 25 -12.60 9.45 -6.96
N PRO A 26 -13.40 10.25 -7.69
CA PRO A 26 -13.12 11.67 -7.88
C PRO A 26 -13.06 12.42 -6.54
N GLY A 27 -12.03 13.24 -6.36
CA GLY A 27 -11.72 13.91 -5.08
C GLY A 27 -10.74 13.14 -4.19
N GLY A 28 -10.35 11.92 -4.56
CA GLY A 28 -9.21 11.23 -3.97
C GLY A 28 -7.88 11.91 -4.31
N VAL A 29 -6.88 11.68 -3.49
CA VAL A 29 -5.52 12.24 -3.65
C VAL A 29 -4.52 11.10 -3.56
N ALA A 30 -3.67 10.94 -4.57
CA ALA A 30 -2.48 10.09 -4.47
C ALA A 30 -1.30 10.92 -4.00
N VAL A 31 -0.56 10.42 -3.02
CA VAL A 31 0.63 11.09 -2.49
C VAL A 31 1.89 10.40 -2.97
N ASP A 32 2.91 11.19 -3.28
CA ASP A 32 4.27 10.71 -3.48
C ASP A 32 4.99 10.73 -2.12
N LEU A 33 5.49 9.58 -1.70
CA LEU A 33 6.30 9.50 -0.50
C LEU A 33 7.65 10.24 -0.72
N PRO A 34 8.28 10.82 0.32
CA PRO A 34 9.58 11.48 0.19
C PRO A 34 10.62 10.57 -0.51
N GLY A 35 11.28 11.12 -1.54
CA GLY A 35 12.20 10.36 -2.39
C GLY A 35 11.57 9.71 -3.64
N HIS A 36 10.25 9.85 -3.86
CA HIS A 36 9.50 9.18 -4.93
C HIS A 36 8.76 10.19 -5.84
N PRO A 37 9.36 10.77 -6.87
CA PRO A 37 10.80 10.75 -7.19
C PRO A 37 11.58 11.87 -6.52
N HIS A 38 10.93 12.78 -5.78
CA HIS A 38 11.54 14.00 -5.25
C HIS A 38 11.73 13.96 -3.73
N GLY A 39 12.71 14.71 -3.27
CA GLY A 39 13.02 14.80 -1.85
C GLY A 39 13.98 13.72 -1.36
N ARG A 40 14.07 13.58 -0.03
CA ARG A 40 14.98 12.62 0.61
C ARG A 40 14.23 11.35 0.98
N VAL A 41 14.74 10.21 0.56
CA VAL A 41 14.28 8.87 0.99
C VAL A 41 14.39 8.76 2.51
N LEU A 42 13.35 8.29 3.17
CA LEU A 42 13.33 8.09 4.60
C LEU A 42 13.78 6.66 4.97
N PRO A 43 14.46 6.48 6.10
CA PRO A 43 15.15 5.23 6.39
C PRO A 43 14.23 4.11 6.90
N ARG A 44 13.00 4.42 7.30
CA ARG A 44 12.08 3.48 7.93
C ARG A 44 10.62 3.82 7.63
N VAL A 45 9.77 2.80 7.67
CA VAL A 45 8.31 2.93 7.49
C VAL A 45 7.71 3.93 8.48
N GLU A 46 8.16 3.93 9.73
CA GLU A 46 7.68 4.82 10.77
C GLU A 46 7.94 6.30 10.44
N ALA A 47 9.08 6.60 9.84
CA ALA A 47 9.40 7.97 9.42
C ALA A 47 8.52 8.44 8.24
N TYR A 48 8.19 7.56 7.32
CA TYR A 48 7.20 7.83 6.28
C TYR A 48 5.80 8.04 6.88
N ALA A 49 5.43 7.30 7.91
CA ALA A 49 4.17 7.46 8.61
C ALA A 49 4.08 8.81 9.32
N ASP A 50 5.15 9.27 9.99
CA ASP A 50 5.22 10.60 10.59
C ASP A 50 5.02 11.69 9.54
N TRP A 51 5.70 11.56 8.39
CA TRP A 51 5.52 12.46 7.26
C TRP A 51 4.08 12.45 6.73
N LEU A 52 3.47 11.27 6.59
CA LEU A 52 2.08 11.14 6.10
C LEU A 52 1.09 11.83 7.04
N VAL A 53 1.19 11.61 8.35
CA VAL A 53 0.35 12.28 9.36
C VAL A 53 0.47 13.80 9.25
N LYS A 54 1.70 14.32 9.14
CA LYS A 54 1.97 15.75 8.97
C LYS A 54 1.36 16.27 7.66
N SER A 55 1.60 15.59 6.54
CA SER A 55 1.10 15.97 5.21
C SER A 55 -0.43 16.03 5.16
N VAL A 56 -1.12 15.07 5.78
CA VAL A 56 -2.58 15.05 5.85
C VAL A 56 -3.12 16.25 6.65
N ARG A 57 -2.48 16.58 7.78
CA ARG A 57 -2.86 17.74 8.61
C ARG A 57 -2.63 19.07 7.88
N GLU A 58 -1.49 19.22 7.22
CA GLU A 58 -1.14 20.45 6.47
C GLU A 58 -2.07 20.69 5.28
N ARG A 59 -2.63 19.62 4.69
CA ARG A 59 -3.62 19.72 3.61
C ARG A 59 -5.04 20.02 4.12
N GLY A 60 -5.26 20.02 5.44
CA GLY A 60 -6.56 20.32 6.04
C GLY A 60 -7.63 19.26 5.76
N PHE A 61 -7.23 18.01 5.48
CA PHE A 61 -8.20 16.92 5.30
C PHE A 61 -8.81 16.55 6.65
N ASP A 62 -10.15 16.56 6.71
CA ASP A 62 -10.87 16.11 7.89
C ASP A 62 -11.07 14.59 7.83
N ARG A 63 -10.37 13.89 8.71
CA ARG A 63 -10.41 12.44 8.91
C ARG A 63 -10.45 11.62 7.59
N PRO A 64 -9.47 11.78 6.68
CA PRO A 64 -9.48 11.06 5.41
C PRO A 64 -9.36 9.55 5.62
N VAL A 65 -9.78 8.79 4.61
CA VAL A 65 -9.53 7.35 4.53
C VAL A 65 -8.15 7.12 3.92
N LEU A 66 -7.27 6.43 4.64
CA LEU A 66 -5.99 6.01 4.09
C LEU A 66 -6.15 4.73 3.28
N VAL A 67 -5.63 4.72 2.05
CA VAL A 67 -5.58 3.54 1.17
C VAL A 67 -4.12 3.26 0.85
N GLY A 68 -3.51 2.30 1.52
CA GLY A 68 -2.08 2.00 1.37
C GLY A 68 -1.83 0.66 0.69
N HIS A 69 -0.93 0.63 -0.30
CA HIS A 69 -0.48 -0.58 -0.96
C HIS A 69 0.91 -0.98 -0.50
N SER A 70 1.12 -2.26 -0.15
CA SER A 70 2.43 -2.83 0.17
C SER A 70 3.17 -2.02 1.24
N MET A 71 4.35 -1.44 0.97
CA MET A 71 5.02 -0.49 1.86
C MET A 71 4.11 0.66 2.28
N GLY A 72 3.33 1.23 1.34
CA GLY A 72 2.34 2.27 1.65
C GLY A 72 1.24 1.78 2.59
N GLY A 73 0.92 0.48 2.57
CA GLY A 73 0.03 -0.16 3.55
C GLY A 73 0.64 -0.21 4.94
N ALA A 74 1.93 -0.53 5.06
CA ALA A 74 2.67 -0.48 6.32
C ALA A 74 2.77 0.96 6.86
N VAL A 75 3.03 1.93 5.98
CA VAL A 75 3.05 3.37 6.31
C VAL A 75 1.68 3.82 6.82
N ALA A 76 0.59 3.46 6.13
CA ALA A 76 -0.77 3.80 6.52
C ALA A 76 -1.18 3.13 7.84
N LEU A 77 -0.82 1.86 8.04
CA LEU A 77 -1.06 1.13 9.29
C LEU A 77 -0.36 1.80 10.47
N TRP A 78 0.93 2.14 10.32
CA TRP A 78 1.68 2.80 11.40
C TRP A 78 1.15 4.21 11.68
N ALA A 79 0.80 4.99 10.65
CA ALA A 79 0.17 6.30 10.80
C ALA A 79 -1.15 6.22 11.58
N ALA A 80 -1.99 5.21 11.26
CA ALA A 80 -3.26 4.97 11.95
C ALA A 80 -3.07 4.54 13.42
N LEU A 81 -2.02 3.78 13.73
CA LEU A 81 -1.66 3.40 15.11
C LEU A 81 -1.14 4.57 15.94
N GLN A 82 -0.39 5.49 15.31
CA GLN A 82 0.17 6.66 16.03
C GLN A 82 -0.85 7.79 16.22
N ALA A 83 -1.70 8.01 15.23
CA ALA A 83 -2.63 9.14 15.21
C ALA A 83 -4.04 8.70 14.77
N PRO A 84 -4.70 7.77 15.48
CA PRO A 84 -5.99 7.21 15.07
C PRO A 84 -7.08 8.27 14.88
N GLN A 85 -7.03 9.35 15.63
CA GLN A 85 -7.99 10.46 15.52
C GLN A 85 -7.85 11.28 14.23
N ALA A 86 -6.71 11.17 13.53
CA ALA A 86 -6.46 11.92 12.29
C ALA A 86 -7.14 11.29 11.06
N PHE A 87 -7.66 10.07 11.19
CA PHE A 87 -8.16 9.28 10.06
C PHE A 87 -9.57 8.75 10.34
N GLY A 88 -10.38 8.59 9.29
CA GLY A 88 -11.72 8.02 9.36
C GLY A 88 -11.73 6.51 9.24
N ALA A 89 -10.93 5.97 8.33
CA ALA A 89 -10.79 4.53 8.11
C ALA A 89 -9.45 4.19 7.45
N LEU A 90 -9.18 2.89 7.37
CA LEU A 90 -7.94 2.33 6.81
C LEU A 90 -8.24 1.25 5.77
N VAL A 91 -7.55 1.28 4.65
CA VAL A 91 -7.60 0.24 3.60
C VAL A 91 -6.18 -0.25 3.34
N LEU A 92 -5.94 -1.51 3.64
CA LEU A 92 -4.65 -2.18 3.49
C LEU A 92 -4.68 -3.10 2.27
N VAL A 93 -3.88 -2.79 1.26
CA VAL A 93 -3.90 -3.50 -0.03
C VAL A 93 -2.56 -4.21 -0.23
N GLY A 94 -2.57 -5.53 -0.36
CA GLY A 94 -1.33 -6.31 -0.52
C GLY A 94 -0.30 -5.95 0.57
N ALA A 95 -0.73 -5.90 1.83
CA ALA A 95 0.08 -5.48 2.97
C ALA A 95 0.18 -6.59 4.02
N GLY A 96 0.99 -6.35 5.04
CA GLY A 96 1.15 -7.26 6.16
C GLY A 96 1.49 -6.51 7.44
N PRO A 97 1.37 -7.18 8.61
CA PRO A 97 1.78 -6.59 9.90
C PRO A 97 3.31 -6.48 10.00
N ARG A 98 4.02 -7.20 9.15
CA ARG A 98 5.47 -7.16 8.92
C ARG A 98 5.74 -7.43 7.44
N LEU A 99 6.82 -6.86 6.91
CA LEU A 99 7.15 -6.95 5.49
C LEU A 99 8.57 -7.52 5.31
N ARG A 100 8.76 -8.78 5.73
CA ARG A 100 10.06 -9.45 5.60
C ARG A 100 10.46 -9.61 4.14
N VAL A 101 11.65 -9.14 3.80
CA VAL A 101 12.19 -9.20 2.46
C VAL A 101 13.13 -10.38 2.32
N ASN A 102 13.00 -11.16 1.23
CA ASN A 102 13.95 -12.22 0.96
C ASN A 102 15.36 -11.61 0.77
N PRO A 103 16.38 -12.02 1.57
CA PRO A 103 17.72 -11.45 1.49
C PRO A 103 18.37 -11.55 0.12
N ARG A 104 17.92 -12.48 -0.74
CA ARG A 104 18.40 -12.58 -2.14
C ARG A 104 18.03 -11.36 -2.97
N PHE A 105 16.86 -10.70 -2.71
CA PHE A 105 16.49 -9.47 -3.38
C PHE A 105 17.42 -8.32 -2.98
N LEU A 106 17.68 -8.15 -1.68
CA LEU A 106 18.56 -7.09 -1.21
C LEU A 106 19.99 -7.26 -1.78
N ARG A 107 20.53 -8.49 -1.79
CA ARG A 107 21.81 -8.77 -2.42
C ARG A 107 21.78 -8.56 -3.93
N GLY A 108 20.74 -9.04 -4.60
CA GLY A 108 20.59 -8.91 -6.04
C GLY A 108 20.52 -7.44 -6.50
N LEU A 109 19.92 -6.55 -5.71
CA LEU A 109 19.90 -5.11 -6.00
C LEU A 109 21.27 -4.43 -5.88
N VAL A 110 22.26 -5.08 -5.25
CA VAL A 110 23.66 -4.65 -5.21
C VAL A 110 24.46 -5.30 -6.33
N GLU A 111 24.31 -6.62 -6.53
CA GLU A 111 25.14 -7.42 -7.45
C GLU A 111 24.65 -7.35 -8.91
N SER A 112 23.34 -7.28 -9.14
CA SER A 112 22.70 -7.25 -10.45
C SER A 112 21.46 -6.34 -10.40
N PRO A 113 21.63 -5.02 -10.20
CA PRO A 113 20.56 -4.10 -9.81
C PRO A 113 19.38 -4.12 -10.78
N GLN A 114 19.64 -3.98 -12.09
CA GLN A 114 18.59 -3.87 -13.10
C GLN A 114 17.81 -5.18 -13.26
N ALA A 115 18.52 -6.30 -13.36
CA ALA A 115 17.88 -7.61 -13.49
C ALA A 115 17.02 -7.96 -12.26
N THR A 116 17.47 -7.55 -11.06
CA THR A 116 16.73 -7.77 -9.83
C THR A 116 15.49 -6.88 -9.74
N LEU A 117 15.59 -5.61 -10.16
CA LEU A 117 14.45 -4.70 -10.24
C LEU A 117 13.42 -5.24 -11.24
N ASP A 118 13.84 -5.67 -12.42
CA ASP A 118 12.96 -6.24 -13.44
C ASP A 118 12.21 -7.47 -12.89
N ARG A 119 12.94 -8.35 -12.20
CA ARG A 119 12.36 -9.54 -11.56
C ARG A 119 11.39 -9.18 -10.42
N PHE A 120 11.71 -8.16 -9.64
CA PHE A 120 10.82 -7.65 -8.60
C PHE A 120 9.48 -7.23 -9.19
N VAL A 121 9.50 -6.40 -10.24
CA VAL A 121 8.28 -5.94 -10.92
C VAL A 121 7.49 -7.10 -11.49
N GLU A 122 8.15 -8.07 -12.13
CA GLU A 122 7.49 -9.27 -12.67
C GLU A 122 6.72 -10.03 -11.57
N LEU A 123 7.31 -10.22 -10.40
CA LEU A 123 6.71 -10.93 -9.27
C LEU A 123 5.55 -10.17 -8.62
N CYS A 124 5.45 -8.86 -8.82
CA CYS A 124 4.32 -8.07 -8.34
C CYS A 124 3.00 -8.41 -9.06
N PHE A 125 3.06 -9.04 -10.23
CA PHE A 125 1.86 -9.31 -11.03
C PHE A 125 1.48 -10.79 -11.02
N GLY A 126 0.20 -11.04 -10.88
CA GLY A 126 -0.41 -12.34 -11.02
C GLY A 126 -0.85 -12.65 -12.46
N PRO A 127 -1.49 -13.81 -12.66
CA PRO A 127 -1.88 -14.28 -13.99
C PRO A 127 -2.94 -13.41 -14.67
N SER A 128 -3.67 -12.60 -13.92
CA SER A 128 -4.72 -11.72 -14.47
C SER A 128 -4.20 -10.37 -14.99
N ALA A 129 -2.91 -10.09 -14.84
CA ALA A 129 -2.33 -8.83 -15.26
C ALA A 129 -2.17 -8.73 -16.77
N SER A 130 -2.51 -7.56 -17.33
CA SER A 130 -2.21 -7.26 -18.73
C SER A 130 -0.73 -6.96 -18.94
N GLU A 131 -0.21 -7.32 -20.11
CA GLU A 131 1.19 -7.00 -20.48
C GLU A 131 1.43 -5.48 -20.50
N GLU A 132 0.42 -4.69 -20.84
CA GLU A 132 0.49 -3.22 -20.79
C GLU A 132 0.72 -2.73 -19.36
N SER A 133 -0.01 -3.26 -18.37
CA SER A 133 0.17 -2.89 -16.96
C SER A 133 1.55 -3.25 -16.45
N LYS A 134 2.06 -4.42 -16.79
CA LYS A 134 3.41 -4.88 -16.46
C LYS A 134 4.48 -3.97 -17.07
N ALA A 135 4.34 -3.66 -18.37
CA ALA A 135 5.28 -2.80 -19.08
C ALA A 135 5.34 -1.38 -18.50
N ARG A 136 4.17 -0.79 -18.17
CA ARG A 136 4.11 0.52 -17.51
C ARG A 136 4.77 0.52 -16.14
N ALA A 137 4.48 -0.49 -15.32
CA ALA A 137 5.10 -0.62 -14.00
C ALA A 137 6.62 -0.79 -14.09
N LEU A 138 7.10 -1.59 -15.04
CA LEU A 138 8.52 -1.80 -15.28
C LEU A 138 9.21 -0.50 -15.73
N GLN A 139 8.60 0.24 -16.65
CA GLN A 139 9.12 1.54 -17.10
C GLN A 139 9.21 2.53 -15.93
N ALA A 140 8.16 2.65 -15.12
CA ALA A 140 8.14 3.52 -13.96
C ALA A 140 9.21 3.15 -12.93
N ALA A 141 9.33 1.85 -12.59
CA ALA A 141 10.35 1.37 -11.66
C ALA A 141 11.78 1.61 -12.17
N ARG A 142 12.03 1.46 -13.45
CA ARG A 142 13.35 1.73 -14.08
C ARG A 142 13.72 3.22 -14.02
N LEU A 143 12.75 4.13 -14.15
CA LEU A 143 12.96 5.58 -14.00
C LEU A 143 13.35 5.97 -12.58
N LEU A 144 12.75 5.32 -11.57
CA LEU A 144 13.07 5.53 -10.16
C LEU A 144 14.41 4.89 -9.76
N GLY A 145 14.72 3.77 -10.36
CA GLY A 145 15.99 3.08 -10.24
C GLY A 145 16.07 2.06 -9.10
N PRO A 146 17.04 1.13 -9.20
CA PRO A 146 17.19 0.03 -8.23
C PRO A 146 17.67 0.47 -6.85
N ASP A 147 18.38 1.59 -6.73
CA ASP A 147 18.84 2.08 -5.41
C ASP A 147 17.66 2.55 -4.53
N LEU A 148 16.67 3.22 -5.14
CA LEU A 148 15.44 3.59 -4.42
C LEU A 148 14.70 2.33 -3.96
N LEU A 149 14.48 1.37 -4.85
CA LEU A 149 13.83 0.11 -4.50
C LEU A 149 14.57 -0.62 -3.37
N ARG A 150 15.92 -0.65 -3.39
CA ARG A 150 16.71 -1.28 -2.33
C ARG A 150 16.46 -0.63 -0.98
N ARG A 151 16.47 0.71 -0.90
CA ARG A 151 16.20 1.46 0.34
C ARG A 151 14.79 1.25 0.88
N ASP A 152 13.81 1.19 -0.01
CA ASP A 152 12.43 0.89 0.35
C ASP A 152 12.30 -0.51 0.93
N LEU A 153 12.93 -1.51 0.29
CA LEU A 153 12.92 -2.89 0.77
C LEU A 153 13.66 -3.04 2.11
N GLU A 154 14.75 -2.30 2.33
CA GLU A 154 15.43 -2.24 3.63
C GLU A 154 14.51 -1.68 4.72
N ALA A 155 13.76 -0.60 4.40
CA ALA A 155 12.77 -0.04 5.32
C ALA A 155 11.61 -1.01 5.60
N CYS A 156 11.16 -1.75 4.58
CA CYS A 156 10.14 -2.79 4.72
C CYS A 156 10.61 -3.93 5.62
N ASP A 157 11.83 -4.44 5.41
CA ASP A 157 12.38 -5.59 6.16
C ASP A 157 12.51 -5.30 7.66
N ALA A 158 12.75 -4.04 8.02
CA ALA A 158 12.83 -3.59 9.41
C ALA A 158 11.47 -3.38 10.08
N PHE A 159 10.36 -3.33 9.30
CA PHE A 159 9.04 -3.01 9.82
C PHE A 159 8.38 -4.20 10.53
N ASP A 160 7.82 -3.95 11.72
CA ASP A 160 7.00 -4.91 12.45
C ASP A 160 5.97 -4.20 13.36
N ALA A 161 4.70 -4.33 13.04
CA ALA A 161 3.56 -3.82 13.82
C ALA A 161 2.68 -4.95 14.38
N ALA A 162 3.09 -6.22 14.27
CA ALA A 162 2.26 -7.38 14.63
C ALA A 162 1.77 -7.32 16.09
N GLY A 163 2.63 -6.91 17.02
CA GLY A 163 2.29 -6.79 18.43
C GLY A 163 1.30 -5.66 18.76
N ARG A 164 1.02 -4.75 17.81
CA ARG A 164 0.21 -3.56 18.01
C ARG A 164 -1.13 -3.57 17.28
N LEU A 165 -1.42 -4.57 16.46
CA LEU A 165 -2.67 -4.62 15.66
C LEU A 165 -3.93 -4.47 16.51
N HIS A 166 -3.91 -5.02 17.72
CA HIS A 166 -5.02 -4.96 18.68
C HIS A 166 -5.33 -3.53 19.19
N GLU A 167 -4.41 -2.58 19.01
CA GLU A 167 -4.61 -1.16 19.37
C GLU A 167 -5.49 -0.43 18.35
N LEU A 168 -5.55 -0.91 17.11
CA LEU A 168 -6.28 -0.25 16.03
C LEU A 168 -7.80 -0.37 16.24
N ARG A 169 -8.49 0.77 16.16
CA ARG A 169 -9.94 0.89 16.34
C ARG A 169 -10.67 1.46 15.13
N LEU A 170 -9.91 1.87 14.11
CA LEU A 170 -10.49 2.39 12.88
C LEU A 170 -11.19 1.28 12.09
N PRO A 171 -12.32 1.58 11.44
CA PRO A 171 -12.85 0.71 10.40
C PRO A 171 -11.75 0.37 9.42
N THR A 172 -11.55 -0.92 9.15
CA THR A 172 -10.41 -1.38 8.34
C THR A 172 -10.87 -2.39 7.30
N LEU A 173 -10.51 -2.13 6.04
CA LEU A 173 -10.61 -3.06 4.93
C LEU A 173 -9.23 -3.62 4.60
N VAL A 174 -9.10 -4.94 4.54
CA VAL A 174 -7.89 -5.62 4.09
C VAL A 174 -8.20 -6.29 2.75
N VAL A 175 -7.40 -5.98 1.73
CA VAL A 175 -7.58 -6.54 0.37
C VAL A 175 -6.27 -7.17 -0.09
N CYS A 176 -6.31 -8.41 -0.57
CA CYS A 176 -5.14 -9.05 -1.18
C CYS A 176 -5.53 -9.85 -2.42
N GLY A 177 -4.56 -10.08 -3.30
CA GLY A 177 -4.70 -11.04 -4.39
C GLY A 177 -4.46 -12.47 -3.91
N GLU A 178 -5.24 -13.42 -4.39
CA GLU A 178 -5.08 -14.86 -4.07
C GLU A 178 -3.70 -15.39 -4.47
N ARG A 179 -3.11 -14.82 -5.53
CA ARG A 179 -1.82 -15.20 -6.11
C ARG A 179 -0.68 -14.26 -5.72
N ASP A 180 -0.87 -13.44 -4.70
CA ASP A 180 0.17 -12.53 -4.23
C ASP A 180 1.34 -13.32 -3.61
N VAL A 181 2.51 -13.24 -4.26
CA VAL A 181 3.75 -13.87 -3.80
C VAL A 181 4.68 -12.91 -3.05
N MET A 182 4.40 -11.60 -3.14
CA MET A 182 5.19 -10.56 -2.47
C MET A 182 4.76 -10.40 -1.01
N THR A 183 3.45 -10.28 -0.79
CA THR A 183 2.80 -10.31 0.52
C THR A 183 1.70 -11.39 0.49
N PRO A 184 2.08 -12.66 0.71
CA PRO A 184 1.15 -13.77 0.60
C PRO A 184 -0.13 -13.56 1.42
N PRO A 185 -1.29 -14.09 0.98
CA PRO A 185 -2.59 -13.91 1.65
C PRO A 185 -2.58 -14.21 3.15
N ALA A 186 -1.66 -15.05 3.62
CA ALA A 186 -1.48 -15.34 5.05
C ALA A 186 -1.19 -14.07 5.88
N LEU A 187 -0.48 -13.08 5.32
CA LEU A 187 -0.23 -11.79 5.99
C LEU A 187 -1.51 -10.96 6.10
N SER A 188 -2.36 -10.99 5.09
CA SER A 188 -3.68 -10.33 5.14
C SER A 188 -4.63 -11.01 6.11
N VAL A 189 -4.57 -12.33 6.23
CA VAL A 189 -5.30 -13.08 7.27
C VAL A 189 -4.80 -12.70 8.67
N GLU A 190 -3.49 -12.54 8.86
CA GLU A 190 -2.90 -12.09 10.12
C GLU A 190 -3.34 -10.65 10.49
N LEU A 191 -3.37 -9.73 9.53
CA LEU A 191 -3.93 -8.39 9.72
C LEU A 191 -5.40 -8.46 10.16
N HIS A 192 -6.21 -9.23 9.45
CA HIS A 192 -7.63 -9.40 9.75
C HIS A 192 -7.87 -10.00 11.14
N ALA A 193 -7.11 -11.01 11.51
CA ALA A 193 -7.21 -11.64 12.83
C ALA A 193 -6.78 -10.69 13.97
N GLY A 194 -5.78 -9.84 13.73
CA GLY A 194 -5.24 -8.90 14.72
C GLY A 194 -6.04 -7.58 14.85
N ILE A 195 -6.74 -7.15 13.79
CA ILE A 195 -7.49 -5.88 13.76
C ILE A 195 -8.99 -6.16 13.98
N ARG A 196 -9.46 -5.81 15.16
CA ARG A 196 -10.86 -6.07 15.53
C ARG A 196 -11.84 -5.34 14.61
N GLY A 197 -12.80 -6.08 14.07
CA GLY A 197 -13.87 -5.52 13.22
C GLY A 197 -13.43 -5.19 11.79
N SER A 198 -12.23 -5.60 11.40
CA SER A 198 -11.80 -5.45 10.00
C SER A 198 -12.60 -6.37 9.05
N THR A 199 -12.61 -6.02 7.78
CA THR A 199 -13.14 -6.85 6.69
C THR A 199 -11.99 -7.34 5.83
N LEU A 200 -11.98 -8.63 5.46
CA LEU A 200 -10.98 -9.22 4.56
C LEU A 200 -11.62 -9.56 3.22
N VAL A 201 -10.97 -9.14 2.14
CA VAL A 201 -11.33 -9.50 0.75
C VAL A 201 -10.11 -10.14 0.08
N VAL A 202 -10.23 -11.41 -0.29
CA VAL A 202 -9.23 -12.11 -1.12
C VAL A 202 -9.75 -12.14 -2.54
N VAL A 203 -9.01 -11.50 -3.46
CA VAL A 203 -9.42 -11.35 -4.85
C VAL A 203 -8.85 -12.50 -5.68
N PRO A 204 -9.71 -13.33 -6.34
CA PRO A 204 -9.24 -14.49 -7.09
C PRO A 204 -8.39 -14.11 -8.29
N ASP A 205 -7.38 -14.93 -8.59
CA ASP A 205 -6.43 -14.82 -9.71
C ASP A 205 -5.63 -13.51 -9.77
N ALA A 206 -5.67 -12.67 -8.75
CA ALA A 206 -4.86 -11.46 -8.68
C ALA A 206 -3.55 -11.70 -7.93
N GLY A 207 -2.50 -11.00 -8.35
CA GLY A 207 -1.23 -10.91 -7.64
C GLY A 207 -1.18 -9.73 -6.69
N HIS A 208 0.02 -9.20 -6.50
CA HIS A 208 0.29 -8.08 -5.57
C HIS A 208 -0.35 -6.75 -6.01
N MET A 209 -0.43 -6.51 -7.33
CA MET A 209 -1.03 -5.29 -7.89
C MET A 209 -2.54 -5.44 -8.09
N VAL A 210 -3.25 -6.00 -7.11
CA VAL A 210 -4.66 -6.38 -7.15
C VAL A 210 -5.58 -5.25 -7.66
N PHE A 211 -5.29 -4.01 -7.31
CA PHE A 211 -6.07 -2.82 -7.71
C PHE A 211 -5.88 -2.44 -9.19
N LEU A 212 -4.81 -2.91 -9.84
CA LEU A 212 -4.60 -2.81 -11.29
C LEU A 212 -5.15 -4.04 -12.01
N GLU A 213 -4.87 -5.23 -11.50
CA GLU A 213 -5.20 -6.52 -12.12
C GLU A 213 -6.70 -6.80 -12.11
N ARG A 214 -7.36 -6.49 -11.02
CA ARG A 214 -8.80 -6.70 -10.81
C ARG A 214 -9.49 -5.39 -10.39
N ARG A 215 -9.21 -4.31 -11.13
CA ARG A 215 -9.69 -2.95 -10.85
C ARG A 215 -11.16 -2.88 -10.44
N ARG A 216 -12.06 -3.59 -11.16
CA ARG A 216 -13.49 -3.57 -10.86
C ARG A 216 -13.79 -4.17 -9.49
N LEU A 217 -13.23 -5.35 -9.18
CA LEU A 217 -13.43 -6.00 -7.89
C LEU A 217 -12.88 -5.16 -6.75
N PHE A 218 -11.68 -4.60 -6.90
CA PHE A 218 -11.10 -3.67 -5.93
C PHE A 218 -12.00 -2.46 -5.70
N ARG A 219 -12.42 -1.77 -6.77
CA ARG A 219 -13.32 -0.61 -6.71
C ARG A 219 -14.62 -0.93 -5.97
N ASP A 220 -15.25 -2.04 -6.33
CA ASP A 220 -16.56 -2.42 -5.78
C ASP A 220 -16.45 -2.82 -4.31
N SER A 221 -15.36 -3.50 -3.91
CA SER A 221 -15.04 -3.79 -2.51
C SER A 221 -14.85 -2.52 -1.70
N LEU A 222 -14.07 -1.56 -2.22
CA LEU A 222 -13.83 -0.28 -1.56
C LEU A 222 -15.13 0.54 -1.44
N ARG A 223 -15.96 0.60 -2.48
CA ARG A 223 -17.28 1.26 -2.44
C ARG A 223 -18.21 0.65 -1.40
N THR A 224 -18.28 -0.67 -1.35
CA THR A 224 -19.09 -1.40 -0.36
C THR A 224 -18.65 -1.07 1.06
N PHE A 225 -17.34 -1.12 1.32
CA PHE A 225 -16.78 -0.75 2.62
C PHE A 225 -17.12 0.69 3.01
N LEU A 226 -16.88 1.66 2.11
CA LEU A 226 -17.18 3.07 2.36
C LEU A 226 -18.68 3.32 2.63
N ALA A 227 -19.58 2.59 1.95
CA ALA A 227 -21.02 2.71 2.17
C ALA A 227 -21.46 2.15 3.54
N GLN A 228 -20.80 1.10 4.03
CA GLN A 228 -21.10 0.49 5.33
C GLN A 228 -20.64 1.36 6.51
N GLU A 229 -19.50 2.00 6.38
CA GLU A 229 -18.88 2.79 7.44
C GLU A 229 -19.28 4.28 7.41
N GLY A 230 -19.76 4.77 6.24
CA GLY A 230 -20.01 6.19 5.98
C GLY A 230 -20.92 6.92 6.98
N PRO A 231 -22.08 6.40 7.36
CA PRO A 231 -22.99 7.14 8.26
C PRO A 231 -22.58 7.16 9.73
N ARG A 232 -21.63 6.33 10.15
CA ARG A 232 -21.26 6.13 11.55
C ARG A 232 -19.85 6.57 11.92
N GLY A 233 -19.00 6.80 10.93
CA GLY A 233 -17.56 6.99 11.14
C GLY A 233 -16.92 8.27 10.56
N TRP A 234 -17.67 9.02 9.73
CA TRP A 234 -17.11 10.23 9.07
C TRP A 234 -17.47 11.51 9.79
#